data_5fc9b76a402c67cbf65c1acaa4952d04
#
_entry.id   5fc9b76a402c67cbf65c1acaa4952d04
#
_cell.length_a   1.000
_cell.length_b   1.000
_cell.length_c   1.000
_cell.angle_alpha   90.00
_cell.angle_beta   90.00
_cell.angle_gamma   90.00
#
_symmetry.space_group_name_H-M   'P 1'
#
loop_
_entity.id
_entity.type
_entity.pdbx_description
1 polymer ?
#
loop_
_entity_poly.entity_id
_entity_poly.type
_entity_poly.pdbx_seq_one_letter_code
_entity_poly.pdbx_strand_id
1 'polypeptide(L)'
;MTVAADRIYINGDIRTMDGASVAAPTALFTKGGRFVAVGSDAEITALGGPDIQVVDLAGAVVVPGFIETHLHPIMWGMWLSNVNATTGACPTIEEVIAALGERAATTPAGEVVQAWGFDDSLVAEDRGLTTADLDRASVQHPIMVRHLSGHGVYVNSVALEMCGIDATTVDPEGGVIVRGADGVPTGELCEVPAMSLVYKLTPAVDHKASSLALLRAQEVMASVGVTSFHDMFVTKEMYGTYRELEETGELRLRARLYLGHGVHDQLGETPEPTALVNVGGVKLISDGSIQLHTAALTEPYHDLGGCHCGGMAIPSGSLDALVNEHHAAGRQLAIHTNGDQAIDFALDAIAAAQAAHPETGIMHRLEHVQTLRDDQIERMAELGVVASIFVNHVYYWGDRHRDRFLGQRRGERISPVASVVAAGLPFALHCDCPVTPVNPLFTMNTAVHRVTREGHVLGAEQRVSADVALSGYTSAAAQITGEAADKGRIAVGLLADFVVLDGDPLEDGPVDLSALKVLRTVVGGETVFEDV
;
A
#
# COMPACT_ATOMS: atom_id res chain seq x y z
N MET A 1 8.87 -27.02 4.17
CA MET A 1 7.66 -26.84 3.33
C MET A 1 6.87 -28.13 3.29
N THR A 2 5.62 -28.09 3.74
CA THR A 2 4.67 -29.16 3.45
C THR A 2 4.47 -29.19 1.93
N VAL A 3 4.60 -30.36 1.29
CA VAL A 3 4.31 -30.52 -0.13
C VAL A 3 2.82 -30.24 -0.31
N ALA A 4 2.48 -29.25 -1.14
CA ALA A 4 1.08 -28.90 -1.43
C ALA A 4 0.32 -30.15 -1.90
N ALA A 5 -0.82 -30.43 -1.27
CA ALA A 5 -1.62 -31.58 -1.62
C ALA A 5 -2.19 -31.39 -3.02
N ASP A 6 -2.16 -32.45 -3.85
CA ASP A 6 -2.81 -32.45 -5.16
C ASP A 6 -4.33 -32.37 -4.95
N ARG A 7 -5.00 -31.38 -5.56
CA ARG A 7 -6.44 -31.15 -5.39
C ARG A 7 -7.13 -30.86 -6.73
N ILE A 8 -8.34 -31.35 -6.86
CA ILE A 8 -9.26 -30.98 -7.94
C ILE A 8 -10.39 -30.16 -7.33
N TYR A 9 -10.68 -29.01 -7.95
CA TYR A 9 -11.80 -28.14 -7.63
C TYR A 9 -12.81 -28.25 -8.77
N ILE A 10 -14.09 -28.50 -8.47
CA ILE A 10 -15.17 -28.69 -9.45
C ILE A 10 -16.35 -27.78 -9.14
N ASN A 11 -17.26 -27.66 -10.11
CA ASN A 11 -18.52 -26.96 -9.97
C ASN A 11 -18.29 -25.47 -9.56
N GLY A 12 -17.31 -24.80 -10.21
CA GLY A 12 -17.03 -23.38 -10.04
C GLY A 12 -17.42 -22.55 -11.26
N ASP A 13 -17.45 -21.24 -11.12
CA ASP A 13 -17.48 -20.26 -12.20
C ASP A 13 -16.14 -19.52 -12.25
N ILE A 14 -15.26 -19.88 -13.20
CA ILE A 14 -13.85 -19.49 -13.15
C ILE A 14 -13.55 -18.34 -14.10
N ARG A 15 -13.11 -17.21 -13.55
CA ARG A 15 -12.63 -16.02 -14.27
C ARG A 15 -11.11 -16.09 -14.38
N THR A 16 -10.59 -16.56 -15.50
CA THR A 16 -9.15 -16.86 -15.64
C THR A 16 -8.25 -15.63 -15.74
N MET A 17 -8.76 -14.49 -16.18
CA MET A 17 -7.99 -13.27 -16.51
C MET A 17 -6.88 -13.51 -17.54
N ASP A 18 -6.98 -14.57 -18.35
CA ASP A 18 -5.96 -14.97 -19.34
C ASP A 18 -6.22 -14.41 -20.76
N GLY A 19 -7.34 -13.68 -20.95
CA GLY A 19 -7.71 -13.12 -22.25
C GLY A 19 -8.10 -14.16 -23.32
N ALA A 20 -8.03 -15.46 -23.00
CA ALA A 20 -8.38 -16.52 -23.90
C ALA A 20 -9.90 -16.70 -23.96
N SER A 21 -10.47 -16.59 -25.16
CA SER A 21 -11.90 -16.77 -25.41
C SER A 21 -12.26 -18.27 -25.45
N VAL A 22 -12.14 -18.96 -24.34
CA VAL A 22 -12.62 -20.33 -24.17
C VAL A 22 -13.91 -20.29 -23.35
N ALA A 23 -14.83 -21.27 -23.53
CA ALA A 23 -15.98 -21.41 -22.63
C ALA A 23 -15.51 -21.37 -21.18
N ALA A 24 -16.21 -20.60 -20.31
CA ALA A 24 -15.82 -20.42 -18.93
C ALA A 24 -15.54 -21.78 -18.27
N PRO A 25 -14.32 -22.02 -17.76
CA PRO A 25 -14.00 -23.29 -17.12
C PRO A 25 -14.78 -23.43 -15.81
N THR A 26 -15.09 -24.69 -15.44
CA THR A 26 -15.80 -24.98 -14.19
C THR A 26 -14.93 -25.72 -13.17
N ALA A 27 -13.74 -26.17 -13.59
CA ALA A 27 -12.85 -26.96 -12.74
C ALA A 27 -11.36 -26.61 -12.90
N LEU A 28 -10.61 -26.84 -11.82
CA LEU A 28 -9.17 -26.66 -11.71
C LEU A 28 -8.52 -27.92 -11.17
N PHE A 29 -7.33 -28.25 -11.64
CA PHE A 29 -6.45 -29.23 -11.00
C PHE A 29 -5.15 -28.56 -10.58
N THR A 30 -4.84 -28.62 -9.27
CA THR A 30 -3.61 -28.09 -8.68
C THR A 30 -2.71 -29.22 -8.25
N LYS A 31 -1.42 -29.13 -8.58
CA LYS A 31 -0.40 -30.11 -8.21
C LYS A 31 0.95 -29.44 -8.03
N GLY A 32 1.63 -29.77 -6.93
CA GLY A 32 2.95 -29.19 -6.65
C GLY A 32 2.95 -27.65 -6.58
N GLY A 33 1.83 -27.06 -6.15
CA GLY A 33 1.66 -25.62 -6.01
C GLY A 33 1.35 -24.88 -7.32
N ARG A 34 1.07 -25.57 -8.43
CA ARG A 34 0.76 -24.97 -9.74
C ARG A 34 -0.55 -25.51 -10.33
N PHE A 35 -1.17 -24.74 -11.21
CA PHE A 35 -2.26 -25.22 -12.03
C PHE A 35 -1.71 -26.20 -13.07
N VAL A 36 -2.20 -27.43 -13.08
CA VAL A 36 -1.82 -28.44 -14.07
C VAL A 36 -2.89 -28.66 -15.14
N ALA A 37 -4.15 -28.33 -14.83
CA ALA A 37 -5.24 -28.32 -15.80
C ALA A 37 -6.32 -27.31 -15.37
N VAL A 38 -7.00 -26.74 -16.37
CA VAL A 38 -8.15 -25.82 -16.27
C VAL A 38 -9.13 -26.21 -17.35
N GLY A 39 -10.39 -26.48 -17.02
CA GLY A 39 -11.38 -26.96 -17.99
C GLY A 39 -12.74 -27.22 -17.37
N SER A 40 -13.51 -28.10 -17.98
CA SER A 40 -14.81 -28.58 -17.47
C SER A 40 -14.62 -29.60 -16.33
N ASP A 41 -15.64 -29.79 -15.51
CA ASP A 41 -15.67 -30.78 -14.43
C ASP A 41 -15.34 -32.20 -14.97
N ALA A 42 -15.92 -32.55 -16.10
CA ALA A 42 -15.71 -33.88 -16.69
C ALA A 42 -14.26 -34.09 -17.15
N GLU A 43 -13.64 -33.09 -17.79
CA GLU A 43 -12.26 -33.16 -18.26
C GLU A 43 -11.30 -33.25 -17.09
N ILE A 44 -11.49 -32.39 -16.08
CA ILE A 44 -10.56 -32.27 -14.94
C ILE A 44 -10.67 -33.47 -14.00
N THR A 45 -11.92 -33.94 -13.73
CA THR A 45 -12.13 -35.13 -12.89
C THR A 45 -11.50 -36.40 -13.52
N ALA A 46 -11.51 -36.49 -14.85
CA ALA A 46 -10.90 -37.63 -15.56
C ALA A 46 -9.35 -37.69 -15.41
N LEU A 47 -8.71 -36.58 -15.03
CA LEU A 47 -7.26 -36.50 -14.74
C LEU A 47 -6.92 -36.97 -13.32
N GLY A 48 -7.94 -37.05 -12.45
CA GLY A 48 -7.77 -37.42 -11.04
C GLY A 48 -7.51 -38.91 -10.86
N GLY A 49 -6.62 -39.24 -9.90
CA GLY A 49 -6.46 -40.59 -9.37
C GLY A 49 -7.35 -40.82 -8.14
N PRO A 50 -7.42 -42.08 -7.64
CA PRO A 50 -8.31 -42.41 -6.51
C PRO A 50 -7.98 -41.70 -5.20
N ASP A 51 -6.77 -41.18 -5.06
CA ASP A 51 -6.26 -40.54 -3.83
C ASP A 51 -6.31 -39.01 -3.89
N ILE A 52 -6.80 -38.41 -4.99
CA ILE A 52 -6.87 -36.95 -5.15
C ILE A 52 -8.08 -36.38 -4.41
N GLN A 53 -7.85 -35.40 -3.57
CA GLN A 53 -8.93 -34.68 -2.91
C GLN A 53 -9.73 -33.85 -3.93
N VAL A 54 -11.04 -34.07 -3.96
CA VAL A 54 -11.98 -33.28 -4.77
C VAL A 54 -12.71 -32.31 -3.85
N VAL A 55 -12.69 -31.03 -4.23
CA VAL A 55 -13.36 -29.93 -3.53
C VAL A 55 -14.49 -29.41 -4.42
N ASP A 56 -15.72 -29.46 -3.93
CA ASP A 56 -16.88 -28.87 -4.59
C ASP A 56 -16.96 -27.38 -4.27
N LEU A 57 -16.94 -26.54 -5.29
CA LEU A 57 -17.04 -25.08 -5.15
C LEU A 57 -18.51 -24.59 -5.09
N ALA A 58 -19.47 -25.50 -5.26
CA ALA A 58 -20.91 -25.22 -5.14
C ALA A 58 -21.41 -24.04 -6.00
N GLY A 59 -20.83 -23.82 -7.16
CA GLY A 59 -21.16 -22.72 -8.07
C GLY A 59 -20.49 -21.36 -7.72
N ALA A 60 -19.62 -21.33 -6.72
CA ALA A 60 -18.92 -20.10 -6.35
C ALA A 60 -17.99 -19.61 -7.46
N VAL A 61 -17.72 -18.31 -7.46
CA VAL A 61 -16.86 -17.67 -8.44
C VAL A 61 -15.39 -17.76 -8.02
N VAL A 62 -14.53 -18.11 -8.96
CA VAL A 62 -13.09 -18.20 -8.75
C VAL A 62 -12.37 -17.16 -9.60
N VAL A 63 -11.52 -16.37 -8.97
CA VAL A 63 -10.65 -15.37 -9.61
C VAL A 63 -9.18 -15.65 -9.25
N PRO A 64 -8.19 -15.15 -10.03
CA PRO A 64 -6.79 -15.22 -9.61
C PRO A 64 -6.60 -14.58 -8.24
N GLY A 65 -5.61 -15.05 -7.49
CA GLY A 65 -5.26 -14.48 -6.20
C GLY A 65 -4.90 -12.99 -6.30
N PHE A 66 -5.39 -12.19 -5.37
CA PHE A 66 -5.13 -10.76 -5.38
C PHE A 66 -3.68 -10.45 -5.00
N ILE A 67 -3.07 -9.54 -5.74
CA ILE A 67 -1.71 -9.02 -5.54
C ILE A 67 -1.85 -7.59 -5.01
N GLU A 68 -1.64 -7.40 -3.72
CA GLU A 68 -1.58 -6.06 -3.13
C GLU A 68 -0.19 -5.46 -3.35
N THR A 69 -0.09 -4.47 -4.23
CA THR A 69 1.21 -4.01 -4.72
C THR A 69 1.89 -2.95 -3.86
N HIS A 70 1.26 -2.50 -2.78
CA HIS A 70 1.84 -1.50 -1.88
C HIS A 70 1.17 -1.49 -0.50
N LEU A 71 1.88 -1.99 0.51
CA LEU A 71 1.47 -1.86 1.91
C LEU A 71 2.69 -2.00 2.84
N HIS A 72 2.44 -1.87 4.16
CA HIS A 72 3.46 -1.92 5.21
C HIS A 72 3.02 -2.88 6.35
N PRO A 73 3.03 -4.22 6.14
CA PRO A 73 2.33 -5.15 7.03
C PRO A 73 2.95 -5.27 8.42
N ILE A 74 4.29 -5.25 8.55
CA ILE A 74 4.94 -5.29 9.86
C ILE A 74 4.62 -4.01 10.64
N MET A 75 4.76 -2.84 10.01
CA MET A 75 4.43 -1.55 10.63
C MET A 75 2.96 -1.50 11.06
N TRP A 76 2.05 -1.91 10.20
CA TRP A 76 0.62 -1.99 10.50
C TRP A 76 0.33 -2.93 11.67
N GLY A 77 0.83 -4.15 11.64
CA GLY A 77 0.62 -5.11 12.71
C GLY A 77 1.14 -4.64 14.07
N MET A 78 2.24 -3.86 14.10
CA MET A 78 2.71 -3.20 15.32
C MET A 78 1.77 -2.09 15.77
N TRP A 79 1.25 -1.28 14.84
CA TRP A 79 0.35 -0.18 15.19
C TRP A 79 -1.00 -0.67 15.73
N LEU A 80 -1.45 -1.86 15.35
CA LEU A 80 -2.66 -2.47 15.92
C LEU A 80 -2.61 -2.66 17.45
N SER A 81 -1.42 -2.64 18.06
CA SER A 81 -1.27 -2.67 19.52
C SER A 81 -1.36 -1.28 20.19
N ASN A 82 -1.30 -0.20 19.41
CA ASN A 82 -1.37 1.19 19.88
C ASN A 82 -2.82 1.68 19.93
N VAL A 83 -3.02 2.89 20.46
CA VAL A 83 -4.35 3.52 20.45
C VAL A 83 -4.78 3.77 18.99
N ASN A 84 -5.98 3.34 18.64
CA ASN A 84 -6.58 3.63 17.34
C ASN A 84 -7.21 5.03 17.39
N ALA A 85 -6.56 6.00 16.77
CA ALA A 85 -7.03 7.39 16.66
C ALA A 85 -7.66 7.71 15.28
N THR A 86 -8.00 6.68 14.49
CA THR A 86 -8.72 6.91 13.22
C THR A 86 -10.07 7.57 13.48
N THR A 87 -10.55 8.37 12.55
CA THR A 87 -11.86 9.05 12.67
C THR A 87 -13.04 8.08 12.83
N GLY A 88 -12.87 6.82 12.40
CA GLY A 88 -13.87 5.77 12.67
C GLY A 88 -13.94 5.34 14.14
N ALA A 89 -12.85 5.46 14.88
CA ALA A 89 -12.76 5.12 16.31
C ALA A 89 -12.87 6.36 17.21
N CYS A 90 -12.27 7.47 16.77
CA CYS A 90 -12.23 8.75 17.50
C CYS A 90 -12.60 9.89 16.54
N PRO A 91 -13.89 10.17 16.30
CA PRO A 91 -14.35 11.22 15.38
C PRO A 91 -14.02 12.65 15.83
N THR A 92 -13.65 12.84 17.10
CA THR A 92 -13.32 14.15 17.69
C THR A 92 -11.96 14.13 18.38
N ILE A 93 -11.32 15.29 18.53
CA ILE A 93 -10.08 15.45 19.32
C ILE A 93 -10.31 15.04 20.78
N GLU A 94 -11.47 15.32 21.36
CA GLU A 94 -11.80 14.94 22.74
C GLU A 94 -11.77 13.40 22.93
N GLU A 95 -12.26 12.64 21.96
CA GLU A 95 -12.22 11.18 22.01
C GLU A 95 -10.80 10.64 21.85
N VAL A 96 -9.96 11.28 21.02
CA VAL A 96 -8.53 10.95 20.93
C VAL A 96 -7.84 11.17 22.29
N ILE A 97 -8.09 12.32 22.93
CA ILE A 97 -7.52 12.64 24.26
C ILE A 97 -7.98 11.63 25.30
N ALA A 98 -9.27 11.28 25.32
CA ALA A 98 -9.83 10.28 26.24
C ALA A 98 -9.16 8.91 26.06
N ALA A 99 -9.06 8.41 24.83
CA ALA A 99 -8.43 7.13 24.52
C ALA A 99 -6.94 7.08 24.90
N LEU A 100 -6.21 8.19 24.68
CA LEU A 100 -4.82 8.34 25.11
C LEU A 100 -4.70 8.37 26.63
N GLY A 101 -5.62 9.03 27.33
CA GLY A 101 -5.67 9.09 28.80
C GLY A 101 -5.93 7.72 29.43
N GLU A 102 -6.85 6.93 28.87
CA GLU A 102 -7.10 5.54 29.28
C GLU A 102 -5.87 4.65 29.10
N ARG A 103 -5.15 4.79 27.99
CA ARG A 103 -3.90 4.08 27.75
C ARG A 103 -2.81 4.54 28.72
N ALA A 104 -2.68 5.83 28.98
CA ALA A 104 -1.70 6.38 29.92
C ALA A 104 -1.92 5.85 31.34
N ALA A 105 -3.17 5.68 31.78
CA ALA A 105 -3.50 5.14 33.10
C ALA A 105 -3.01 3.69 33.32
N THR A 106 -2.76 2.94 32.25
CA THR A 106 -2.27 1.55 32.30
C THR A 106 -0.81 1.40 31.86
N THR A 107 -0.19 2.48 31.38
CA THR A 107 1.21 2.50 30.94
C THR A 107 2.12 2.89 32.12
N PRO A 108 3.26 2.21 32.35
CA PRO A 108 4.22 2.63 33.37
C PRO A 108 4.69 4.05 33.17
N ALA A 109 4.86 4.79 34.27
CA ALA A 109 5.28 6.20 34.20
C ALA A 109 6.61 6.37 33.45
N GLY A 110 6.65 7.33 32.51
CA GLY A 110 7.82 7.61 31.67
C GLY A 110 7.91 6.75 30.41
N GLU A 111 7.12 5.72 30.26
CA GLU A 111 7.01 5.00 28.99
C GLU A 111 6.13 5.76 28.00
N VAL A 112 6.41 5.59 26.69
CA VAL A 112 5.69 6.29 25.62
C VAL A 112 4.28 5.74 25.42
N VAL A 113 3.30 6.64 25.36
CA VAL A 113 1.94 6.32 24.91
C VAL A 113 1.84 6.65 23.42
N GLN A 114 1.50 5.63 22.62
CA GLN A 114 1.44 5.74 21.16
C GLN A 114 0.03 5.58 20.63
N ALA A 115 -0.31 6.40 19.63
CA ALA A 115 -1.51 6.24 18.81
C ALA A 115 -1.15 6.32 17.33
N TRP A 116 -2.08 5.88 16.47
CA TRP A 116 -1.97 5.94 15.03
C TRP A 116 -3.30 6.28 14.38
N GLY A 117 -3.23 6.78 13.14
CA GLY A 117 -4.42 6.93 12.31
C GLY A 117 -5.18 8.25 12.50
N PHE A 118 -4.62 9.22 13.24
CA PHE A 118 -5.21 10.56 13.33
C PHE A 118 -5.12 11.29 11.98
N ASP A 119 -6.18 11.97 11.59
CA ASP A 119 -6.23 12.80 10.39
C ASP A 119 -6.98 14.10 10.72
N ASP A 120 -6.24 15.22 10.71
CA ASP A 120 -6.72 16.55 11.05
C ASP A 120 -7.82 17.06 10.12
N SER A 121 -7.82 16.59 8.86
CA SER A 121 -8.83 16.96 7.86
C SER A 121 -10.12 16.18 7.97
N LEU A 122 -10.16 15.10 8.74
CA LEU A 122 -11.33 14.22 8.89
C LEU A 122 -11.99 14.30 10.27
N VAL A 123 -11.29 14.81 11.31
CA VAL A 123 -11.89 15.03 12.63
C VAL A 123 -12.86 16.20 12.61
N ALA A 124 -13.83 16.21 13.54
CA ALA A 124 -14.90 17.22 13.57
C ALA A 124 -14.39 18.65 13.75
N GLU A 125 -13.27 18.83 14.44
CA GLU A 125 -12.66 20.14 14.69
C GLU A 125 -11.88 20.71 13.50
N ASP A 126 -11.63 19.92 12.45
CA ASP A 126 -10.91 20.27 11.21
C ASP A 126 -9.56 20.96 11.51
N ARG A 127 -8.79 20.40 12.43
CA ARG A 127 -7.46 20.90 12.83
C ARG A 127 -6.56 19.80 13.38
N GLY A 128 -5.24 20.05 13.32
CA GLY A 128 -4.23 19.20 13.96
C GLY A 128 -4.31 19.20 15.50
N LEU A 129 -3.67 18.20 16.09
CA LEU A 129 -3.43 18.13 17.54
C LEU A 129 -2.31 19.10 17.94
N THR A 130 -2.43 19.64 19.14
CA THR A 130 -1.40 20.50 19.73
C THR A 130 -0.80 19.83 20.96
N THR A 131 0.38 20.33 21.43
CA THR A 131 0.93 19.92 22.73
C THR A 131 -0.09 20.09 23.84
N ALA A 132 -0.86 21.17 23.85
CA ALA A 132 -1.87 21.45 24.86
C ALA A 132 -3.03 20.43 24.84
N ASP A 133 -3.43 19.93 23.68
CA ASP A 133 -4.43 18.88 23.58
C ASP A 133 -3.89 17.58 24.18
N LEU A 134 -2.68 17.18 23.81
CA LEU A 134 -2.06 15.93 24.24
C LEU A 134 -1.64 15.94 25.72
N ASP A 135 -1.23 17.10 26.26
CA ASP A 135 -0.92 17.27 27.69
C ASP A 135 -2.15 17.02 28.58
N ARG A 136 -3.37 17.22 28.07
CA ARG A 136 -4.61 16.88 28.78
C ARG A 136 -4.77 15.36 28.98
N ALA A 137 -4.22 14.55 28.08
CA ALA A 137 -4.23 13.10 28.24
C ALA A 137 -3.19 12.65 29.29
N SER A 138 -1.97 13.19 29.26
CA SER A 138 -0.93 12.96 30.28
C SER A 138 0.21 13.94 30.18
N VAL A 139 0.69 14.41 31.33
CA VAL A 139 1.97 15.13 31.52
C VAL A 139 3.02 14.26 32.23
N GLN A 140 2.75 12.96 32.43
CA GLN A 140 3.68 12.01 33.05
C GLN A 140 4.31 11.05 32.03
N HIS A 141 3.74 11.00 30.81
CA HIS A 141 4.16 10.12 29.75
C HIS A 141 4.49 10.95 28.51
N PRO A 142 5.56 10.67 27.77
CA PRO A 142 5.67 11.14 26.40
C PRO A 142 4.52 10.55 25.57
N ILE A 143 3.82 11.39 24.81
CA ILE A 143 2.73 10.97 23.93
C ILE A 143 3.15 11.20 22.49
N MET A 144 2.87 10.23 21.61
CA MET A 144 3.13 10.31 20.18
C MET A 144 1.93 9.76 19.40
N VAL A 145 1.32 10.62 18.58
CA VAL A 145 0.19 10.27 17.71
C VAL A 145 0.66 10.38 16.26
N ARG A 146 0.63 9.26 15.53
CA ARG A 146 1.00 9.24 14.10
C ARG A 146 -0.18 9.69 13.25
N HIS A 147 0.10 10.60 12.33
CA HIS A 147 -0.86 10.97 11.30
C HIS A 147 -1.15 9.78 10.38
N LEU A 148 -2.39 9.66 9.89
CA LEU A 148 -2.86 8.56 9.05
C LEU A 148 -2.04 8.41 7.76
N SER A 149 -1.59 9.53 7.18
CA SER A 149 -0.76 9.52 5.96
C SER A 149 0.63 8.90 6.14
N GLY A 150 1.09 8.70 7.40
CA GLY A 150 2.47 8.28 7.69
C GLY A 150 3.52 9.39 7.58
N HIS A 151 3.15 10.60 7.10
CA HIS A 151 4.06 11.73 6.88
C HIS A 151 4.07 12.77 8.01
N GLY A 152 3.38 12.51 9.11
CA GLY A 152 3.30 13.41 10.27
C GLY A 152 3.22 12.69 11.61
N VAL A 153 3.64 13.38 12.66
CA VAL A 153 3.47 12.95 14.04
C VAL A 153 3.17 14.15 14.93
N TYR A 154 2.26 13.95 15.88
CA TYR A 154 1.92 14.91 16.93
C TYR A 154 2.46 14.42 18.26
N VAL A 155 3.11 15.29 19.02
CA VAL A 155 3.70 14.94 20.31
C VAL A 155 3.35 15.97 21.39
N ASN A 156 3.32 15.52 22.66
CA ASN A 156 3.05 16.40 23.80
C ASN A 156 4.32 17.13 24.28
N SER A 157 4.16 18.00 25.28
CA SER A 157 5.26 18.79 25.84
C SER A 157 6.37 17.92 26.45
N VAL A 158 6.00 16.82 27.11
CA VAL A 158 6.95 15.84 27.69
C VAL A 158 7.82 15.22 26.60
N ALA A 159 7.25 14.84 25.49
CA ALA A 159 7.98 14.26 24.37
C ALA A 159 8.95 15.28 23.72
N LEU A 160 8.51 16.54 23.53
CA LEU A 160 9.38 17.60 23.02
C LEU A 160 10.58 17.82 23.97
N GLU A 161 10.34 17.93 25.28
CA GLU A 161 11.38 18.11 26.29
C GLU A 161 12.38 16.94 26.27
N MET A 162 11.91 15.70 26.30
CA MET A 162 12.76 14.50 26.26
C MET A 162 13.58 14.41 24.97
N CYS A 163 13.08 15.00 23.89
CA CYS A 163 13.77 15.04 22.60
C CYS A 163 14.68 16.26 22.43
N GLY A 164 14.61 17.25 23.32
CA GLY A 164 15.38 18.49 23.23
C GLY A 164 14.91 19.36 22.07
N ILE A 165 13.61 19.34 21.76
CA ILE A 165 13.00 20.15 20.69
C ILE A 165 12.36 21.39 21.32
N ASP A 166 12.84 22.57 20.92
CA ASP A 166 12.39 23.87 21.43
C ASP A 166 12.33 24.93 20.30
N ALA A 167 12.08 26.18 20.68
CA ALA A 167 11.99 27.30 19.74
C ALA A 167 13.29 27.57 18.95
N THR A 168 14.44 27.07 19.43
CA THR A 168 15.75 27.24 18.79
C THR A 168 16.16 26.09 17.90
N THR A 169 15.44 24.98 17.96
CA THR A 169 15.69 23.79 17.13
C THR A 169 15.46 24.12 15.65
N VAL A 170 16.46 23.87 14.80
CA VAL A 170 16.37 24.13 13.36
C VAL A 170 15.66 22.97 12.68
N ASP A 171 14.83 23.26 11.69
CA ASP A 171 14.20 22.25 10.88
C ASP A 171 15.26 21.42 10.13
N PRO A 172 15.19 20.09 10.19
CA PRO A 172 16.07 19.27 9.38
C PRO A 172 15.74 19.40 7.89
N GLU A 173 16.73 19.24 7.04
CA GLU A 173 16.51 19.29 5.58
C GLU A 173 15.47 18.24 5.15
N GLY A 174 14.44 18.68 4.44
CA GLY A 174 13.31 17.82 4.01
C GLY A 174 12.29 17.52 5.11
N GLY A 175 12.37 18.17 6.29
CA GLY A 175 11.41 18.02 7.38
C GLY A 175 10.98 19.37 7.95
N VAL A 176 9.82 19.43 8.60
CA VAL A 176 9.26 20.64 9.18
C VAL A 176 8.86 20.41 10.64
N ILE A 177 9.31 21.29 11.53
CA ILE A 177 8.79 21.42 12.89
C ILE A 177 7.77 22.55 12.88
N VAL A 178 6.49 22.23 12.99
CA VAL A 178 5.42 23.24 12.94
C VAL A 178 5.46 24.11 14.19
N ARG A 179 5.39 25.44 14.02
CA ARG A 179 5.48 26.44 15.11
C ARG A 179 4.28 27.36 15.14
N GLY A 180 3.92 27.77 16.34
CA GLY A 180 2.96 28.83 16.57
C GLY A 180 3.48 30.22 16.15
N ALA A 181 2.63 31.21 16.23
CA ALA A 181 2.97 32.61 15.93
C ALA A 181 4.07 33.18 16.86
N ASP A 182 4.28 32.57 18.02
CA ASP A 182 5.32 32.88 19.01
C ASP A 182 6.65 32.18 18.73
N GLY A 183 6.73 31.35 17.68
CA GLY A 183 7.91 30.56 17.31
C GLY A 183 8.08 29.27 18.12
N VAL A 184 7.15 28.94 19.02
CA VAL A 184 7.22 27.70 19.84
C VAL A 184 6.69 26.51 19.03
N PRO A 185 7.35 25.34 19.07
CA PRO A 185 6.82 24.12 18.45
C PRO A 185 5.41 23.77 18.94
N THR A 186 4.50 23.51 18.02
CA THR A 186 3.11 23.12 18.33
C THR A 186 2.97 21.67 18.77
N GLY A 187 4.01 20.86 18.56
CA GLY A 187 4.02 19.42 18.75
C GLY A 187 3.87 18.65 17.44
N GLU A 188 3.58 19.30 16.34
CA GLU A 188 3.48 18.67 15.02
C GLU A 188 4.83 18.67 14.31
N LEU A 189 5.26 17.49 13.83
CA LEU A 189 6.46 17.29 13.03
C LEU A 189 6.09 16.59 11.73
N CYS A 190 6.45 17.18 10.60
CA CYS A 190 6.13 16.69 9.28
C CYS A 190 7.37 16.14 8.59
N GLU A 191 7.19 15.06 7.85
CA GLU A 191 8.17 14.30 7.08
C GLU A 191 9.20 13.54 7.92
N VAL A 192 9.75 12.49 7.32
CA VAL A 192 10.66 11.55 8.00
C VAL A 192 11.82 12.22 8.72
N PRO A 193 12.50 13.25 8.15
CA PRO A 193 13.61 13.89 8.86
C PRO A 193 13.19 14.56 10.18
N ALA A 194 12.02 15.24 10.22
CA ALA A 194 11.51 15.85 11.44
C ALA A 194 10.94 14.79 12.40
N MET A 195 10.16 13.83 11.91
CA MET A 195 9.61 12.74 12.72
C MET A 195 10.71 11.92 13.41
N SER A 196 11.87 11.74 12.77
CA SER A 196 12.98 10.96 13.32
C SER A 196 13.53 11.55 14.64
N LEU A 197 13.35 12.85 14.88
CA LEU A 197 13.75 13.49 16.12
C LEU A 197 13.05 12.91 17.35
N VAL A 198 11.83 12.40 17.19
CA VAL A 198 11.01 11.83 18.27
C VAL A 198 10.95 10.29 18.25
N TYR A 199 11.38 9.62 17.18
CA TYR A 199 11.36 8.16 17.10
C TYR A 199 12.26 7.45 18.11
N LYS A 200 13.26 8.14 18.68
CA LYS A 200 14.04 7.63 19.81
C LYS A 200 13.22 7.34 21.06
N LEU A 201 11.99 7.88 21.17
CA LEU A 201 11.05 7.57 22.25
C LEU A 201 10.38 6.21 22.07
N THR A 202 10.32 5.70 20.83
CA THR A 202 9.71 4.39 20.56
C THR A 202 10.67 3.29 21.00
N PRO A 203 10.16 2.24 21.68
CA PRO A 203 10.98 1.07 21.93
C PRO A 203 11.57 0.54 20.63
N ALA A 204 12.81 0.06 20.71
CA ALA A 204 13.38 -0.68 19.58
C ALA A 204 12.46 -1.87 19.26
N VAL A 205 12.15 -2.02 17.98
CA VAL A 205 11.32 -3.13 17.53
C VAL A 205 12.12 -4.41 17.71
N ASP A 206 11.69 -5.28 18.63
CA ASP A 206 12.28 -6.58 18.75
C ASP A 206 11.76 -7.52 17.65
N HIS A 207 12.54 -8.52 17.35
CA HIS A 207 12.24 -9.47 16.29
C HIS A 207 10.93 -10.23 16.52
N LYS A 208 10.63 -10.57 17.79
CA LYS A 208 9.39 -11.26 18.17
C LYS A 208 8.15 -10.38 17.93
N ALA A 209 8.23 -9.07 18.22
CA ALA A 209 7.15 -8.14 17.95
C ALA A 209 6.90 -8.01 16.44
N SER A 210 7.97 -7.95 15.63
CA SER A 210 7.87 -7.94 14.16
C SER A 210 7.21 -9.21 13.62
N SER A 211 7.61 -10.38 14.13
CA SER A 211 7.04 -11.67 13.73
C SER A 211 5.54 -11.74 14.04
N LEU A 212 5.13 -11.38 15.27
CA LEU A 212 3.71 -11.34 15.65
C LEU A 212 2.92 -10.32 14.83
N ALA A 213 3.52 -9.17 14.51
CA ALA A 213 2.89 -8.15 13.69
C ALA A 213 2.61 -8.68 12.27
N LEU A 214 3.60 -9.30 11.64
CA LEU A 214 3.46 -9.86 10.30
C LEU A 214 2.44 -11.02 10.28
N LEU A 215 2.43 -11.89 11.28
CA LEU A 215 1.46 -12.98 11.38
C LEU A 215 0.03 -12.47 11.47
N ARG A 216 -0.23 -11.43 12.27
CA ARG A 216 -1.56 -10.79 12.35
C ARG A 216 -1.96 -10.13 11.03
N ALA A 217 -1.03 -9.41 10.41
CA ALA A 217 -1.28 -8.75 9.13
C ALA A 217 -1.62 -9.78 8.04
N GLN A 218 -0.89 -10.89 7.96
CA GLN A 218 -1.14 -11.93 6.97
C GLN A 218 -2.50 -12.61 7.15
N GLU A 219 -2.98 -12.80 8.38
CA GLU A 219 -4.33 -13.35 8.64
C GLU A 219 -5.41 -12.45 8.02
N VAL A 220 -5.31 -11.13 8.23
CA VAL A 220 -6.26 -10.17 7.65
C VAL A 220 -6.11 -10.11 6.13
N MET A 221 -4.88 -10.07 5.60
CA MET A 221 -4.66 -10.10 4.15
C MET A 221 -5.26 -11.34 3.50
N ALA A 222 -5.06 -12.51 4.10
CA ALA A 222 -5.64 -13.75 3.61
C ALA A 222 -7.16 -13.73 3.61
N SER A 223 -7.80 -13.15 4.65
CA SER A 223 -9.27 -13.07 4.75
C SER A 223 -9.93 -12.18 3.69
N VAL A 224 -9.17 -11.31 3.05
CA VAL A 224 -9.63 -10.44 1.96
C VAL A 224 -9.09 -10.84 0.58
N GLY A 225 -8.57 -12.07 0.44
CA GLY A 225 -8.18 -12.65 -0.83
C GLY A 225 -6.76 -12.31 -1.30
N VAL A 226 -5.95 -11.64 -0.49
CA VAL A 226 -4.55 -11.35 -0.85
C VAL A 226 -3.73 -12.63 -0.76
N THR A 227 -3.12 -13.01 -1.88
CA THR A 227 -2.23 -14.18 -1.99
C THR A 227 -0.76 -13.77 -2.10
N SER A 228 -0.53 -12.55 -2.59
CA SER A 228 0.79 -11.96 -2.76
C SER A 228 0.73 -10.48 -2.40
N PHE A 229 1.76 -9.97 -1.75
CA PHE A 229 1.83 -8.57 -1.36
C PHE A 229 3.24 -7.99 -1.52
N HIS A 230 3.32 -6.65 -1.65
CA HIS A 230 4.58 -5.94 -1.73
C HIS A 230 4.75 -5.06 -0.49
N ASP A 231 5.73 -5.41 0.36
CA ASP A 231 6.11 -4.57 1.50
C ASP A 231 7.10 -3.51 1.06
N MET A 232 6.76 -2.25 1.33
CA MET A 232 7.52 -1.08 0.91
C MET A 232 8.38 -0.53 2.05
N PHE A 233 9.63 -0.19 1.74
CA PHE A 233 10.60 0.38 2.69
C PHE A 233 11.08 -0.62 3.77
N VAL A 234 11.39 -1.84 3.36
CA VAL A 234 11.83 -2.93 4.25
C VAL A 234 13.25 -2.68 4.76
N THR A 235 13.44 -2.77 6.08
CA THR A 235 14.76 -2.72 6.71
C THR A 235 15.44 -4.10 6.72
N LYS A 236 16.72 -4.15 7.10
CA LYS A 236 17.45 -5.42 7.25
C LYS A 236 16.80 -6.33 8.31
N GLU A 237 16.36 -5.76 9.42
CA GLU A 237 15.71 -6.48 10.51
C GLU A 237 14.37 -7.05 10.06
N MET A 238 13.56 -6.26 9.33
CA MET A 238 12.29 -6.71 8.74
C MET A 238 12.53 -7.85 7.73
N TYR A 239 13.54 -7.73 6.87
CA TYR A 239 13.93 -8.81 5.96
C TYR A 239 14.23 -10.11 6.73
N GLY A 240 14.97 -10.02 7.85
CA GLY A 240 15.25 -11.16 8.73
C GLY A 240 13.97 -11.83 9.25
N THR A 241 12.95 -11.02 9.62
CA THR A 241 11.65 -11.51 10.07
C THR A 241 10.93 -12.32 8.98
N TYR A 242 10.91 -11.82 7.74
CA TYR A 242 10.31 -12.56 6.61
C TYR A 242 11.00 -13.91 6.38
N ARG A 243 12.33 -13.94 6.42
CA ARG A 243 13.11 -15.15 6.22
C ARG A 243 12.87 -16.20 7.32
N GLU A 244 12.84 -15.77 8.58
CA GLU A 244 12.56 -16.67 9.70
C GLU A 244 11.16 -17.28 9.62
N LEU A 245 10.12 -16.45 9.36
CA LEU A 245 8.75 -16.96 9.25
C LEU A 245 8.55 -17.88 8.04
N GLU A 246 9.29 -17.68 6.96
CA GLU A 246 9.32 -18.65 5.86
C GLU A 246 10.00 -19.95 6.26
N GLU A 247 11.15 -19.89 6.95
CA GLU A 247 11.92 -21.07 7.40
C GLU A 247 11.12 -21.88 8.43
N THR A 248 10.38 -21.24 9.32
CA THR A 248 9.51 -21.92 10.30
C THR A 248 8.19 -22.41 9.68
N GLY A 249 7.87 -21.98 8.45
CA GLY A 249 6.62 -22.34 7.75
C GLY A 249 5.40 -21.57 8.23
N GLU A 250 5.60 -20.47 8.96
CA GLU A 250 4.52 -19.60 9.45
C GLU A 250 4.13 -18.52 8.44
N LEU A 251 5.05 -18.12 7.54
CA LEU A 251 4.70 -17.28 6.40
C LEU A 251 3.92 -18.11 5.37
N ARG A 252 2.73 -17.67 5.00
CA ARG A 252 1.82 -18.39 4.10
C ARG A 252 1.48 -17.61 2.83
N LEU A 253 1.69 -16.29 2.82
CA LEU A 253 1.48 -15.42 1.67
C LEU A 253 2.81 -15.12 1.00
N ARG A 254 2.78 -14.79 -0.30
CA ARG A 254 3.99 -14.40 -1.03
C ARG A 254 4.33 -12.95 -0.77
N ALA A 255 5.55 -12.69 -0.34
CA ALA A 255 6.08 -11.37 -0.01
C ALA A 255 7.11 -10.93 -1.07
N ARG A 256 6.85 -9.81 -1.75
CA ARG A 256 7.83 -9.11 -2.55
C ARG A 256 8.29 -7.86 -1.81
N LEU A 257 9.58 -7.79 -1.51
CA LEU A 257 10.13 -6.78 -0.61
C LEU A 257 10.85 -5.69 -1.38
N TYR A 258 10.46 -4.43 -1.16
CA TYR A 258 11.19 -3.26 -1.65
C TYR A 258 11.98 -2.68 -0.48
N LEU A 259 13.30 -2.82 -0.56
CA LEU A 259 14.20 -2.43 0.52
C LEU A 259 14.30 -0.91 0.62
N GLY A 260 14.46 -0.39 1.82
CA GLY A 260 14.86 1.00 2.00
C GLY A 260 16.25 1.26 1.39
N HIS A 261 16.49 2.50 0.98
CA HIS A 261 17.80 2.90 0.47
C HIS A 261 18.93 2.52 1.44
N GLY A 262 20.02 2.00 0.92
CA GLY A 262 21.19 1.55 1.70
C GLY A 262 21.06 0.18 2.36
N VAL A 263 19.88 -0.46 2.36
CA VAL A 263 19.70 -1.81 2.93
C VAL A 263 20.40 -2.88 2.09
N HIS A 264 20.45 -2.72 0.77
CA HIS A 264 21.22 -3.61 -0.11
C HIS A 264 22.68 -3.71 0.31
N ASP A 265 23.32 -2.58 0.63
CA ASP A 265 24.73 -2.55 1.08
C ASP A 265 24.92 -3.27 2.41
N GLN A 266 23.91 -3.19 3.29
CA GLN A 266 23.92 -3.91 4.58
C GLN A 266 23.71 -5.42 4.43
N LEU A 267 23.07 -5.88 3.34
CA LEU A 267 22.89 -7.30 3.03
C LEU A 267 24.08 -7.88 2.24
N GLY A 268 24.88 -7.03 1.59
CA GLY A 268 26.03 -7.39 0.77
C GLY A 268 25.63 -7.76 -0.67
N GLU A 269 24.90 -8.84 -0.85
CA GLU A 269 24.37 -9.26 -2.16
C GLU A 269 22.84 -9.27 -2.13
N THR A 270 22.20 -9.07 -3.30
CA THR A 270 20.74 -9.25 -3.40
C THR A 270 20.43 -10.73 -3.15
N PRO A 271 19.63 -11.04 -2.13
CA PRO A 271 19.30 -12.43 -1.82
C PRO A 271 18.55 -13.11 -2.95
N GLU A 272 18.87 -14.38 -3.20
CA GLU A 272 18.13 -15.19 -4.17
C GLU A 272 16.66 -15.35 -3.75
N PRO A 273 15.72 -15.31 -4.70
CA PRO A 273 14.31 -15.55 -4.43
C PRO A 273 14.06 -16.92 -3.84
N THR A 274 13.10 -17.01 -2.94
CA THR A 274 12.60 -18.27 -2.40
C THR A 274 11.18 -18.55 -2.87
N ALA A 275 10.53 -19.54 -2.27
CA ALA A 275 9.15 -19.87 -2.63
C ALA A 275 8.16 -18.75 -2.27
N LEU A 276 8.39 -18.05 -1.14
CA LEU A 276 7.48 -17.02 -0.64
C LEU A 276 8.13 -15.64 -0.53
N VAL A 277 9.45 -15.51 -0.43
CA VAL A 277 10.13 -14.23 -0.23
C VAL A 277 11.01 -13.88 -1.43
N ASN A 278 10.78 -12.71 -2.00
CA ASN A 278 11.55 -12.17 -3.12
C ASN A 278 11.90 -10.68 -2.86
N VAL A 279 13.16 -10.30 -3.06
CA VAL A 279 13.57 -8.89 -3.05
C VAL A 279 13.27 -8.29 -4.42
N GLY A 280 12.26 -7.42 -4.47
CA GLY A 280 11.73 -6.83 -5.71
C GLY A 280 12.51 -5.63 -6.21
N GLY A 281 13.12 -4.86 -5.30
CA GLY A 281 13.79 -3.61 -5.65
C GLY A 281 14.03 -2.70 -4.45
N VAL A 282 14.04 -1.40 -4.71
CA VAL A 282 14.29 -0.35 -3.70
C VAL A 282 13.14 0.64 -3.66
N LYS A 283 12.69 1.01 -2.47
CA LYS A 283 11.73 2.08 -2.24
C LYS A 283 12.45 3.39 -1.95
N LEU A 284 12.08 4.43 -2.68
CA LEU A 284 12.46 5.82 -2.43
C LEU A 284 11.22 6.64 -2.09
N ILE A 285 11.40 7.69 -1.26
CA ILE A 285 10.33 8.63 -0.87
C ILE A 285 10.74 9.99 -1.40
N SER A 286 10.13 10.46 -2.51
CA SER A 286 10.55 11.70 -3.16
C SER A 286 9.86 12.94 -2.60
N ASP A 287 8.58 12.85 -2.22
CA ASP A 287 7.79 13.94 -1.65
C ASP A 287 6.91 13.46 -0.48
N GLY A 288 6.07 14.32 0.02
CA GLY A 288 5.17 14.03 1.13
C GLY A 288 3.73 13.73 0.72
N SER A 289 2.75 14.13 1.54
CA SER A 289 1.32 13.87 1.34
C SER A 289 0.54 15.14 1.00
N ILE A 290 -0.56 14.99 0.26
CA ILE A 290 -1.45 16.12 -0.06
C ILE A 290 -2.13 16.63 1.22
N GLN A 291 -2.54 15.75 2.12
CA GLN A 291 -3.26 16.09 3.35
C GLN A 291 -2.44 16.97 4.31
N LEU A 292 -1.12 16.79 4.35
CA LEU A 292 -0.21 17.62 5.16
C LEU A 292 0.41 18.78 4.36
N HIS A 293 -0.05 19.05 3.13
CA HIS A 293 0.47 20.08 2.24
C HIS A 293 1.98 19.95 1.95
N THR A 294 2.51 18.73 2.03
CA THR A 294 3.93 18.42 1.81
C THR A 294 4.22 17.76 0.47
N ALA A 295 3.19 17.26 -0.24
CA ALA A 295 3.36 16.77 -1.61
C ALA A 295 3.82 17.91 -2.54
N ALA A 296 4.81 17.64 -3.40
CA ALA A 296 5.40 18.64 -4.29
C ALA A 296 4.52 18.87 -5.52
N LEU A 297 3.88 20.03 -5.59
CA LEU A 297 2.94 20.41 -6.65
C LEU A 297 3.54 21.48 -7.58
N THR A 298 3.16 21.46 -8.84
CA THR A 298 3.49 22.53 -9.81
C THR A 298 2.64 23.78 -9.62
N GLU A 299 1.42 23.63 -9.10
CA GLU A 299 0.51 24.74 -8.76
C GLU A 299 0.26 24.75 -7.24
N PRO A 300 0.10 25.95 -6.61
CA PRO A 300 -0.11 26.06 -5.18
C PRO A 300 -1.32 25.27 -4.67
N TYR A 301 -1.24 24.86 -3.39
CA TYR A 301 -2.41 24.36 -2.65
C TYR A 301 -3.53 25.41 -2.64
N HIS A 302 -4.76 24.93 -2.82
CA HIS A 302 -5.91 25.81 -3.03
C HIS A 302 -6.30 26.58 -1.76
N ASP A 303 -6.20 25.95 -0.60
CA ASP A 303 -6.68 26.49 0.69
C ASP A 303 -5.67 27.38 1.40
N LEU A 304 -4.37 27.25 1.13
CA LEU A 304 -3.35 28.01 1.84
C LEU A 304 -3.12 29.41 1.28
N GLY A 305 -3.62 29.67 0.06
CA GLY A 305 -3.33 30.92 -0.64
C GLY A 305 -1.82 31.08 -0.96
N GLY A 306 -1.48 32.18 -1.66
CA GLY A 306 -0.07 32.47 -1.95
C GLY A 306 0.60 31.49 -2.92
N CYS A 307 1.83 31.06 -2.60
CA CYS A 307 2.66 30.22 -3.48
C CYS A 307 3.12 28.91 -2.82
N HIS A 308 2.40 28.41 -1.81
CA HIS A 308 2.80 27.15 -1.15
C HIS A 308 2.48 25.96 -2.05
N CYS A 309 3.52 25.24 -2.47
CA CYS A 309 3.44 24.10 -3.38
C CYS A 309 3.92 22.78 -2.74
N GLY A 310 4.10 22.74 -1.41
CA GLY A 310 4.78 21.61 -0.76
C GLY A 310 6.26 21.57 -1.11
N GLY A 311 6.87 20.38 -1.13
CA GLY A 311 8.28 20.24 -1.44
C GLY A 311 8.74 18.80 -1.55
N MET A 312 9.99 18.64 -2.00
CA MET A 312 10.64 17.33 -2.08
C MET A 312 11.13 16.91 -0.68
N ALA A 313 10.86 15.68 -0.29
CA ALA A 313 11.41 15.05 0.91
C ALA A 313 12.88 14.66 0.72
N ILE A 314 13.27 14.34 -0.53
CA ILE A 314 14.65 14.15 -0.94
C ILE A 314 15.04 15.31 -1.87
N PRO A 315 16.13 16.05 -1.63
CA PRO A 315 16.61 17.05 -2.59
C PRO A 315 16.78 16.46 -4.00
N SER A 316 16.40 17.20 -5.05
CA SER A 316 16.38 16.69 -6.43
C SER A 316 17.72 16.10 -6.88
N GLY A 317 18.84 16.76 -6.59
CA GLY A 317 20.17 16.23 -6.93
C GLY A 317 20.54 14.93 -6.19
N SER A 318 19.98 14.71 -5.00
CA SER A 318 20.13 13.44 -4.27
C SER A 318 19.24 12.35 -4.87
N LEU A 319 18.03 12.69 -5.31
CA LEU A 319 17.14 11.75 -6.03
C LEU A 319 17.80 11.25 -7.30
N ASP A 320 18.39 12.14 -8.12
CA ASP A 320 19.11 11.79 -9.35
C ASP A 320 20.24 10.79 -9.09
N ALA A 321 21.03 11.03 -8.02
CA ALA A 321 22.13 10.14 -7.65
C ALA A 321 21.62 8.74 -7.24
N LEU A 322 20.57 8.66 -6.42
CA LEU A 322 19.97 7.40 -5.98
C LEU A 322 19.34 6.62 -7.14
N VAL A 323 18.61 7.31 -8.02
CA VAL A 323 18.00 6.69 -9.19
C VAL A 323 19.07 6.13 -10.12
N ASN A 324 20.13 6.88 -10.38
CA ASN A 324 21.24 6.44 -11.23
C ASN A 324 21.98 5.23 -10.62
N GLU A 325 22.26 5.25 -9.30
CA GLU A 325 22.91 4.16 -8.58
C GLU A 325 22.14 2.84 -8.72
N HIS A 326 20.85 2.86 -8.38
CA HIS A 326 20.05 1.64 -8.37
C HIS A 326 19.71 1.17 -9.79
N HIS A 327 19.49 2.09 -10.73
CA HIS A 327 19.28 1.74 -12.12
C HIS A 327 20.52 1.06 -12.72
N ALA A 328 21.72 1.62 -12.51
CA ALA A 328 22.98 1.02 -12.96
C ALA A 328 23.23 -0.37 -12.35
N ALA A 329 22.76 -0.59 -11.12
CA ALA A 329 22.84 -1.89 -10.44
C ALA A 329 21.76 -2.90 -10.86
N GLY A 330 20.91 -2.57 -11.83
CA GLY A 330 19.86 -3.48 -12.28
C GLY A 330 18.68 -3.64 -11.31
N ARG A 331 18.45 -2.68 -10.40
CA ARG A 331 17.43 -2.77 -9.37
C ARG A 331 16.17 -1.97 -9.76
N GLN A 332 14.99 -2.58 -9.70
CA GLN A 332 13.73 -1.85 -9.89
C GLN A 332 13.56 -0.83 -8.76
N LEU A 333 13.14 0.38 -9.11
CA LEU A 333 12.76 1.41 -8.16
C LEU A 333 11.24 1.51 -8.03
N ALA A 334 10.76 1.65 -6.79
CA ALA A 334 9.42 2.07 -6.43
C ALA A 334 9.53 3.46 -5.79
N ILE A 335 9.17 4.51 -6.52
CA ILE A 335 9.37 5.90 -6.09
C ILE A 335 8.03 6.48 -5.67
N HIS A 336 7.92 6.87 -4.39
CA HIS A 336 6.76 7.60 -3.86
C HIS A 336 6.64 8.95 -4.57
N THR A 337 5.50 9.23 -5.18
CA THR A 337 5.23 10.46 -5.93
C THR A 337 3.75 10.82 -5.83
N ASN A 338 3.38 11.70 -4.90
CA ASN A 338 2.02 12.21 -4.75
C ASN A 338 1.77 13.45 -5.63
N GLY A 339 2.72 14.40 -5.58
CA GLY A 339 2.65 15.65 -6.31
C GLY A 339 3.15 15.53 -7.75
N ASP A 340 2.54 16.27 -8.65
CA ASP A 340 2.91 16.31 -10.07
C ASP A 340 4.33 16.85 -10.29
N GLN A 341 4.84 17.74 -9.44
CA GLN A 341 6.24 18.17 -9.49
C GLN A 341 7.21 17.04 -9.09
N ALA A 342 6.86 16.23 -8.08
CA ALA A 342 7.66 15.07 -7.71
C ALA A 342 7.71 14.03 -8.83
N ILE A 343 6.59 13.85 -9.55
CA ILE A 343 6.54 13.00 -10.74
C ILE A 343 7.51 13.51 -11.82
N ASP A 344 7.52 14.82 -12.09
CA ASP A 344 8.45 15.40 -13.06
C ASP A 344 9.92 15.11 -12.70
N PHE A 345 10.32 15.36 -11.46
CA PHE A 345 11.68 15.08 -10.98
C PHE A 345 12.04 13.59 -11.04
N ALA A 346 11.11 12.71 -10.67
CA ALA A 346 11.35 11.26 -10.76
C ALA A 346 11.54 10.81 -12.23
N LEU A 347 10.72 11.32 -13.15
CA LEU A 347 10.86 11.03 -14.57
C LEU A 347 12.14 11.62 -15.19
N ASP A 348 12.58 12.81 -14.76
CA ASP A 348 13.86 13.40 -15.17
C ASP A 348 15.04 12.53 -14.72
N ALA A 349 15.04 12.11 -13.45
CA ALA A 349 16.07 11.24 -12.90
C ALA A 349 16.13 9.87 -13.61
N ILE A 350 14.98 9.25 -13.88
CA ILE A 350 14.88 7.97 -14.60
C ILE A 350 15.39 8.14 -16.04
N ALA A 351 14.99 9.19 -16.74
CA ALA A 351 15.44 9.45 -18.10
C ALA A 351 16.97 9.61 -18.17
N ALA A 352 17.55 10.36 -17.22
CA ALA A 352 19.00 10.53 -17.13
C ALA A 352 19.73 9.21 -16.85
N ALA A 353 19.21 8.39 -15.93
CA ALA A 353 19.78 7.08 -15.60
C ALA A 353 19.69 6.10 -16.77
N GLN A 354 18.57 6.04 -17.49
CA GLN A 354 18.41 5.23 -18.70
C GLN A 354 19.34 5.66 -19.84
N ALA A 355 19.57 6.98 -19.99
CA ALA A 355 20.52 7.48 -20.97
C ALA A 355 21.97 7.10 -20.63
N ALA A 356 22.30 7.04 -19.32
CA ALA A 356 23.63 6.62 -18.84
C ALA A 356 23.85 5.10 -18.91
N HIS A 357 22.79 4.31 -18.68
CA HIS A 357 22.83 2.84 -18.59
C HIS A 357 21.66 2.19 -19.37
N PRO A 358 21.63 2.30 -20.71
CA PRO A 358 20.48 1.89 -21.53
C PRO A 358 20.24 0.38 -21.59
N GLU A 359 21.24 -0.42 -21.20
CA GLU A 359 21.20 -1.90 -21.27
C GLU A 359 20.41 -2.57 -20.16
N THR A 360 20.01 -1.85 -19.12
CA THR A 360 19.36 -2.48 -17.95
C THR A 360 17.95 -3.00 -18.25
N GLY A 361 17.20 -2.32 -19.12
CA GLY A 361 15.84 -2.72 -19.52
C GLY A 361 14.82 -2.83 -18.38
N ILE A 362 15.08 -2.16 -17.25
CA ILE A 362 14.28 -2.27 -16.04
C ILE A 362 13.09 -1.33 -16.09
N MET A 363 11.90 -1.86 -15.80
CA MET A 363 10.71 -1.06 -15.57
C MET A 363 10.74 -0.48 -14.15
N HIS A 364 10.91 0.82 -14.00
CA HIS A 364 10.69 1.50 -12.71
C HIS A 364 9.22 1.80 -12.50
N ARG A 365 8.80 1.95 -11.25
CA ARG A 365 7.41 2.23 -10.89
C ARG A 365 7.30 3.51 -10.07
N LEU A 366 6.30 4.32 -10.39
CA LEU A 366 5.89 5.45 -9.58
C LEU A 366 4.69 5.06 -8.72
N GLU A 367 4.80 5.33 -7.42
CA GLU A 367 3.80 4.98 -6.43
C GLU A 367 2.85 6.14 -6.18
N HIS A 368 1.60 5.82 -5.93
CA HIS A 368 0.47 6.70 -5.64
C HIS A 368 0.01 7.53 -6.83
N VAL A 369 0.87 8.29 -7.47
CA VAL A 369 0.64 9.12 -8.68
C VAL A 369 -0.68 9.89 -8.63
N GLN A 370 -0.98 10.50 -7.48
CA GLN A 370 -2.30 11.08 -7.20
C GLN A 370 -2.64 12.23 -8.14
N THR A 371 -1.68 13.11 -8.42
CA THR A 371 -1.89 14.30 -9.27
C THR A 371 -1.29 14.15 -10.67
N LEU A 372 -1.15 12.92 -11.16
CA LEU A 372 -0.56 12.56 -12.45
C LEU A 372 -1.25 13.28 -13.62
N ARG A 373 -0.48 14.02 -14.45
CA ARG A 373 -0.93 14.76 -15.62
C ARG A 373 -0.85 13.92 -16.90
N ASP A 374 -1.58 14.32 -17.95
CA ASP A 374 -1.58 13.59 -19.24
C ASP A 374 -0.20 13.59 -19.91
N ASP A 375 0.51 14.74 -19.89
CA ASP A 375 1.87 14.84 -20.41
C ASP A 375 2.88 13.91 -19.68
N GLN A 376 2.65 13.70 -18.40
CA GLN A 376 3.46 12.76 -17.60
C GLN A 376 3.13 11.31 -17.93
N ILE A 377 1.86 10.98 -18.22
CA ILE A 377 1.45 9.64 -18.66
C ILE A 377 2.13 9.30 -20.00
N GLU A 378 2.14 10.24 -20.97
CA GLU A 378 2.84 10.07 -22.22
C GLU A 378 4.34 9.82 -22.00
N ARG A 379 4.96 10.61 -21.14
CA ARG A 379 6.38 10.48 -20.78
C ARG A 379 6.70 9.16 -20.06
N MET A 380 5.82 8.70 -19.15
CA MET A 380 5.96 7.39 -18.52
C MET A 380 5.95 6.27 -19.56
N ALA A 381 5.06 6.34 -20.56
CA ALA A 381 5.01 5.37 -21.66
C ALA A 381 6.30 5.37 -22.48
N GLU A 382 6.85 6.54 -22.81
CA GLU A 382 8.13 6.67 -23.53
C GLU A 382 9.31 6.07 -22.76
N LEU A 383 9.34 6.23 -21.44
CA LEU A 383 10.41 5.75 -20.56
C LEU A 383 10.19 4.31 -20.07
N GLY A 384 9.07 3.66 -20.41
CA GLY A 384 8.72 2.34 -19.87
C GLY A 384 8.51 2.32 -18.35
N VAL A 385 8.09 3.45 -17.78
CA VAL A 385 7.77 3.58 -16.34
C VAL A 385 6.32 3.18 -16.12
N VAL A 386 6.03 2.44 -15.04
CA VAL A 386 4.71 1.90 -14.73
C VAL A 386 4.05 2.61 -13.55
N ALA A 387 2.73 2.59 -13.49
CA ALA A 387 1.95 3.28 -12.45
C ALA A 387 1.42 2.30 -11.40
N SER A 388 1.67 2.59 -10.11
CA SER A 388 1.02 1.95 -8.96
C SER A 388 0.10 2.99 -8.32
N ILE A 389 -1.22 2.82 -8.46
CA ILE A 389 -2.20 3.90 -8.24
C ILE A 389 -2.92 3.72 -6.91
N PHE A 390 -2.86 4.73 -6.05
CA PHE A 390 -3.58 4.77 -4.78
C PHE A 390 -4.99 5.35 -4.97
N VAL A 391 -5.90 4.55 -5.52
CA VAL A 391 -7.24 5.03 -5.88
C VAL A 391 -8.17 5.29 -4.68
N ASN A 392 -7.90 4.70 -3.50
CA ASN A 392 -8.72 4.87 -2.31
C ASN A 392 -8.79 6.33 -1.81
N HIS A 393 -7.85 7.18 -2.24
CA HIS A 393 -7.93 8.63 -2.00
C HIS A 393 -9.22 9.26 -2.52
N VAL A 394 -9.81 8.70 -3.57
CA VAL A 394 -11.11 9.14 -4.09
C VAL A 394 -12.20 8.99 -3.03
N TYR A 395 -12.25 7.84 -2.35
CA TYR A 395 -13.25 7.60 -1.32
C TYR A 395 -12.98 8.39 -0.04
N TYR A 396 -11.76 8.27 0.52
CA TYR A 396 -11.47 8.78 1.86
C TYR A 396 -11.31 10.31 1.91
N TRP A 397 -10.70 10.90 0.88
CA TRP A 397 -10.36 12.33 0.86
C TRP A 397 -10.83 13.06 -0.40
N GLY A 398 -11.62 12.43 -1.28
CA GLY A 398 -12.00 12.99 -2.57
C GLY A 398 -12.64 14.36 -2.47
N ASP A 399 -13.60 14.54 -1.55
CA ASP A 399 -14.24 15.85 -1.30
C ASP A 399 -13.24 16.88 -0.79
N ARG A 400 -12.32 16.50 0.12
CA ARG A 400 -11.25 17.37 0.62
C ARG A 400 -10.26 17.76 -0.48
N HIS A 401 -9.88 16.80 -1.34
CA HIS A 401 -9.02 17.11 -2.49
C HIS A 401 -9.65 18.12 -3.42
N ARG A 402 -10.96 17.97 -3.72
CA ARG A 402 -11.71 18.88 -4.57
C ARG A 402 -11.91 20.26 -3.95
N ASP A 403 -12.37 20.31 -2.69
CA ASP A 403 -12.90 21.54 -2.10
C ASP A 403 -11.84 22.30 -1.28
N ARG A 404 -10.80 21.62 -0.78
CA ARG A 404 -9.79 22.21 0.09
C ARG A 404 -8.40 22.21 -0.55
N PHE A 405 -7.78 21.04 -0.77
CA PHE A 405 -6.35 20.95 -1.06
C PHE A 405 -5.98 21.37 -2.49
N LEU A 406 -6.70 20.88 -3.50
CA LEU A 406 -6.32 21.01 -4.91
C LEU A 406 -7.23 21.92 -5.73
N GLY A 407 -8.45 22.18 -5.23
CA GLY A 407 -9.51 22.85 -5.99
C GLY A 407 -10.15 21.91 -7.02
N GLN A 408 -11.32 22.30 -7.54
CA GLN A 408 -12.20 21.45 -8.35
C GLN A 408 -11.46 20.75 -9.51
N ARG A 409 -10.73 21.50 -10.34
CA ARG A 409 -10.10 20.96 -11.55
C ARG A 409 -9.09 19.83 -11.27
N ARG A 410 -8.20 20.01 -10.31
CA ARG A 410 -7.18 19.02 -9.96
C ARG A 410 -7.77 17.92 -9.08
N GLY A 411 -8.64 18.27 -8.12
CA GLY A 411 -9.26 17.35 -7.20
C GLY A 411 -10.15 16.31 -7.89
N GLU A 412 -10.93 16.70 -8.91
CA GLU A 412 -11.74 15.76 -9.69
C GLU A 412 -10.89 14.75 -10.48
N ARG A 413 -9.65 15.11 -10.82
CA ARG A 413 -8.77 14.29 -11.64
C ARG A 413 -7.82 13.39 -10.82
N ILE A 414 -7.81 13.43 -9.51
CA ILE A 414 -6.88 12.59 -8.70
C ILE A 414 -6.96 11.11 -9.07
N SER A 415 -5.82 10.42 -8.98
CA SER A 415 -5.70 9.00 -9.26
C SER A 415 -6.34 8.62 -10.61
N PRO A 416 -5.79 9.07 -11.76
CA PRO A 416 -6.46 9.04 -13.06
C PRO A 416 -6.34 7.68 -13.74
N VAL A 417 -7.03 6.65 -13.21
CA VAL A 417 -6.92 5.25 -13.66
C VAL A 417 -7.29 5.10 -15.13
N ALA A 418 -8.43 5.71 -15.57
CA ALA A 418 -8.87 5.56 -16.96
C ALA A 418 -7.90 6.19 -17.96
N SER A 419 -7.27 7.33 -17.63
CA SER A 419 -6.24 7.96 -18.47
C SER A 419 -5.01 7.05 -18.62
N VAL A 420 -4.55 6.44 -17.54
CA VAL A 420 -3.42 5.48 -17.54
C VAL A 420 -3.73 4.27 -18.41
N VAL A 421 -4.93 3.69 -18.26
CA VAL A 421 -5.41 2.54 -19.06
C VAL A 421 -5.54 2.90 -20.53
N ALA A 422 -6.13 4.06 -20.85
CA ALA A 422 -6.31 4.53 -22.24
C ALA A 422 -4.97 4.75 -22.97
N ALA A 423 -3.93 5.13 -22.24
CA ALA A 423 -2.56 5.25 -22.78
C ALA A 423 -1.86 3.89 -22.94
N GLY A 424 -2.48 2.78 -22.53
CA GLY A 424 -1.86 1.45 -22.56
C GLY A 424 -0.70 1.28 -21.58
N LEU A 425 -0.60 2.14 -20.58
CA LEU A 425 0.45 2.08 -19.58
C LEU A 425 0.20 0.91 -18.62
N PRO A 426 1.20 0.06 -18.33
CA PRO A 426 1.04 -0.97 -17.29
C PRO A 426 0.79 -0.33 -15.93
N PHE A 427 -0.16 -0.89 -15.18
CA PHE A 427 -0.59 -0.32 -13.92
C PHE A 427 -0.93 -1.39 -12.87
N ALA A 428 -1.01 -0.97 -11.62
CA ALA A 428 -1.67 -1.71 -10.54
C ALA A 428 -2.47 -0.75 -9.67
N LEU A 429 -3.39 -1.31 -8.89
CA LEU A 429 -4.11 -0.62 -7.83
C LEU A 429 -3.56 -1.09 -6.47
N HIS A 430 -3.60 -0.22 -5.47
CA HIS A 430 -3.17 -0.55 -4.11
C HIS A 430 -3.94 0.23 -3.04
N CYS A 431 -3.85 -0.24 -1.80
CA CYS A 431 -4.51 0.37 -0.64
C CYS A 431 -3.57 1.15 0.29
N ASP A 432 -2.26 0.92 0.20
CA ASP A 432 -1.24 1.53 1.07
C ASP A 432 -1.53 1.32 2.57
N CYS A 433 -1.98 0.10 2.95
CA CYS A 433 -2.28 -0.19 4.35
C CYS A 433 -1.02 0.01 5.24
N PRO A 434 -1.13 0.77 6.35
CA PRO A 434 -2.34 1.14 7.12
C PRO A 434 -2.98 2.49 6.75
N VAL A 435 -2.53 3.21 5.72
CA VAL A 435 -3.14 4.50 5.30
C VAL A 435 -4.62 4.31 4.97
N THR A 436 -4.97 3.26 4.23
CA THR A 436 -6.35 2.77 4.14
C THR A 436 -6.39 1.27 4.46
N PRO A 437 -7.54 0.74 4.91
CA PRO A 437 -7.65 -0.68 5.20
C PRO A 437 -7.34 -1.55 3.97
N VAL A 438 -6.66 -2.68 4.18
CA VAL A 438 -6.46 -3.66 3.12
C VAL A 438 -7.80 -4.32 2.77
N ASN A 439 -8.31 -4.02 1.59
CA ASN A 439 -9.49 -4.65 1.00
C ASN A 439 -9.47 -4.45 -0.52
N PRO A 440 -8.97 -5.42 -1.29
CA PRO A 440 -8.90 -5.33 -2.76
C PRO A 440 -10.26 -5.08 -3.42
N LEU A 441 -11.33 -5.74 -2.95
CA LEU A 441 -12.67 -5.56 -3.49
C LEU A 441 -13.19 -4.14 -3.29
N PHE A 442 -12.92 -3.53 -2.14
CA PHE A 442 -13.25 -2.12 -1.88
C PHE A 442 -12.44 -1.17 -2.77
N THR A 443 -11.14 -1.44 -2.94
CA THR A 443 -10.27 -0.61 -3.80
C THR A 443 -10.72 -0.69 -5.27
N MET A 444 -11.06 -1.89 -5.76
CA MET A 444 -11.63 -2.07 -7.08
C MET A 444 -12.98 -1.34 -7.22
N ASN A 445 -13.86 -1.44 -6.21
CA ASN A 445 -15.13 -0.72 -6.17
C ASN A 445 -14.93 0.80 -6.29
N THR A 446 -13.92 1.32 -5.59
CA THR A 446 -13.57 2.75 -5.67
C THR A 446 -13.12 3.15 -7.08
N ALA A 447 -12.33 2.32 -7.77
CA ALA A 447 -11.90 2.58 -9.15
C ALA A 447 -13.08 2.56 -10.15
N VAL A 448 -14.05 1.64 -9.94
CA VAL A 448 -15.22 1.48 -10.81
C VAL A 448 -16.22 2.61 -10.62
N HIS A 449 -16.55 2.95 -9.38
CA HIS A 449 -17.65 3.87 -9.09
C HIS A 449 -17.18 5.29 -8.81
N ARG A 450 -16.00 5.49 -8.28
CA ARG A 450 -15.40 6.79 -7.87
C ARG A 450 -16.33 7.60 -6.99
N VAL A 451 -17.00 6.94 -6.05
CA VAL A 451 -17.88 7.58 -5.07
C VAL A 451 -17.08 7.95 -3.84
N THR A 452 -17.17 9.19 -3.41
CA THR A 452 -16.53 9.69 -2.19
C THR A 452 -17.28 9.21 -0.93
N ARG A 453 -16.66 9.35 0.23
CA ARG A 453 -17.29 9.04 1.52
C ARG A 453 -18.57 9.82 1.77
N GLU A 454 -18.70 11.03 1.21
CA GLU A 454 -19.89 11.87 1.30
C GLU A 454 -20.94 11.55 0.20
N GLY A 455 -20.67 10.58 -0.67
CA GLY A 455 -21.58 10.09 -1.70
C GLY A 455 -21.49 10.85 -3.04
N HIS A 456 -20.51 11.71 -3.23
CA HIS A 456 -20.30 12.39 -4.50
C HIS A 456 -19.52 11.53 -5.49
N VAL A 457 -19.79 11.69 -6.78
CA VAL A 457 -18.97 11.08 -7.84
C VAL A 457 -17.84 12.04 -8.19
N LEU A 458 -16.60 11.59 -8.01
CA LEU A 458 -15.41 12.40 -8.26
C LEU A 458 -14.73 11.99 -9.58
N GLY A 459 -14.77 12.87 -10.60
CA GLY A 459 -14.13 12.62 -11.88
C GLY A 459 -14.67 11.37 -12.58
N ALA A 460 -15.96 11.39 -12.97
CA ALA A 460 -16.65 10.23 -13.57
C ALA A 460 -15.96 9.67 -14.81
N GLU A 461 -15.19 10.49 -15.54
CA GLU A 461 -14.42 10.14 -16.73
C GLU A 461 -13.19 9.26 -16.40
N GLN A 462 -12.80 9.21 -15.13
CA GLN A 462 -11.71 8.34 -14.64
C GLN A 462 -12.19 6.99 -14.10
N ARG A 463 -13.49 6.67 -14.26
CA ARG A 463 -14.01 5.32 -13.95
C ARG A 463 -13.46 4.28 -14.92
N VAL A 464 -13.30 3.08 -14.42
CA VAL A 464 -12.91 1.92 -15.22
C VAL A 464 -13.94 0.80 -15.07
N SER A 465 -13.93 -0.19 -15.97
CA SER A 465 -14.76 -1.39 -15.83
C SER A 465 -14.25 -2.28 -14.68
N ALA A 466 -15.12 -3.14 -14.19
CA ALA A 466 -14.75 -4.12 -13.16
C ALA A 466 -13.62 -5.06 -13.61
N ASP A 467 -13.61 -5.45 -14.88
CA ASP A 467 -12.53 -6.26 -15.48
C ASP A 467 -11.17 -5.54 -15.41
N VAL A 468 -11.12 -4.26 -15.75
CA VAL A 468 -9.92 -3.43 -15.63
C VAL A 468 -9.50 -3.30 -14.16
N ALA A 469 -10.44 -3.06 -13.24
CA ALA A 469 -10.15 -2.96 -11.81
C ALA A 469 -9.60 -4.28 -11.25
N LEU A 470 -10.20 -5.43 -11.63
CA LEU A 470 -9.73 -6.77 -11.26
C LEU A 470 -8.32 -7.04 -11.83
N SER A 471 -8.06 -6.64 -13.08
CA SER A 471 -6.72 -6.76 -13.66
C SER A 471 -5.66 -6.00 -12.85
N GLY A 472 -6.01 -4.82 -12.30
CA GLY A 472 -5.14 -4.01 -11.44
C GLY A 472 -4.73 -4.68 -10.12
N TYR A 473 -5.42 -5.74 -9.70
CA TYR A 473 -5.06 -6.60 -8.57
C TYR A 473 -4.60 -8.01 -8.98
N THR A 474 -4.57 -8.32 -10.28
CA THR A 474 -4.23 -9.66 -10.78
C THR A 474 -3.21 -9.60 -11.92
N SER A 475 -3.63 -9.70 -13.17
CA SER A 475 -2.73 -9.81 -14.33
C SER A 475 -1.89 -8.57 -14.57
N ALA A 476 -2.46 -7.37 -14.47
CA ALA A 476 -1.70 -6.13 -14.62
C ALA A 476 -0.76 -5.88 -13.42
N ALA A 477 -1.20 -6.20 -12.19
CA ALA A 477 -0.34 -6.14 -11.00
C ALA A 477 0.89 -7.06 -11.13
N ALA A 478 0.72 -8.28 -11.64
CA ALA A 478 1.84 -9.18 -11.91
C ALA A 478 2.78 -8.66 -13.01
N GLN A 479 2.24 -7.93 -14.00
CA GLN A 479 3.03 -7.38 -15.10
C GLN A 479 4.00 -6.30 -14.63
N ILE A 480 3.57 -5.37 -13.76
CA ILE A 480 4.41 -4.24 -13.32
C ILE A 480 5.64 -4.67 -12.50
N THR A 481 5.69 -5.92 -12.07
CA THR A 481 6.78 -6.51 -11.29
C THR A 481 7.55 -7.58 -12.04
N GLY A 482 7.18 -7.86 -13.30
CA GLY A 482 7.79 -8.92 -14.10
C GLY A 482 7.41 -10.33 -13.65
N GLU A 483 6.34 -10.49 -12.86
CA GLU A 483 5.90 -11.80 -12.33
C GLU A 483 4.75 -12.43 -13.13
N ALA A 484 4.37 -11.86 -14.27
CA ALA A 484 3.25 -12.33 -15.10
C ALA A 484 3.47 -13.74 -15.70
N ALA A 485 4.70 -14.24 -15.70
CA ALA A 485 5.02 -15.62 -16.10
C ALA A 485 4.71 -16.65 -14.99
N ASP A 486 4.53 -16.20 -13.74
CA ASP A 486 4.31 -17.08 -12.60
C ASP A 486 2.92 -16.95 -11.97
N LYS A 487 2.30 -15.77 -11.97
CA LYS A 487 1.04 -15.49 -11.27
C LYS A 487 0.18 -14.40 -11.93
N GLY A 488 -0.96 -14.08 -11.32
CA GLY A 488 -1.90 -13.04 -11.76
C GLY A 488 -2.97 -13.54 -12.73
N ARG A 489 -2.94 -14.82 -13.14
CA ARG A 489 -3.94 -15.46 -13.99
C ARG A 489 -4.14 -16.91 -13.56
N ILE A 490 -5.30 -17.49 -13.90
CA ILE A 490 -5.54 -18.92 -13.77
C ILE A 490 -5.21 -19.58 -15.12
N ALA A 491 -3.98 -20.08 -15.24
CA ALA A 491 -3.50 -20.73 -16.45
C ALA A 491 -2.55 -21.89 -16.11
N VAL A 492 -2.53 -22.90 -16.97
CA VAL A 492 -1.66 -24.08 -16.78
C VAL A 492 -0.19 -23.66 -16.67
N GLY A 493 0.50 -24.17 -15.66
CA GLY A 493 1.90 -23.88 -15.37
C GLY A 493 2.11 -22.74 -14.38
N LEU A 494 1.13 -21.84 -14.17
CA LEU A 494 1.23 -20.76 -13.20
C LEU A 494 1.02 -21.26 -11.76
N LEU A 495 1.44 -20.47 -10.80
CA LEU A 495 1.24 -20.72 -9.37
C LEU A 495 -0.26 -20.82 -9.06
N ALA A 496 -0.64 -21.83 -8.30
CA ALA A 496 -2.03 -22.07 -7.93
C ALA A 496 -2.49 -21.14 -6.81
N ASP A 497 -2.48 -19.84 -7.11
CA ASP A 497 -2.92 -18.76 -6.23
C ASP A 497 -4.27 -18.24 -6.74
N PHE A 498 -5.34 -18.41 -5.95
CA PHE A 498 -6.68 -18.00 -6.35
C PHE A 498 -7.57 -17.68 -5.15
N VAL A 499 -8.68 -17.00 -5.45
CA VAL A 499 -9.70 -16.59 -4.47
C VAL A 499 -11.05 -17.14 -4.92
N VAL A 500 -11.83 -17.63 -3.95
CA VAL A 500 -13.22 -18.04 -4.14
C VAL A 500 -14.11 -16.96 -3.53
N LEU A 501 -15.05 -16.44 -4.32
CA LEU A 501 -15.98 -15.36 -3.95
C LEU A 501 -17.42 -15.88 -3.92
N ASP A 502 -18.27 -15.22 -3.13
CA ASP A 502 -19.72 -15.52 -3.04
C ASP A 502 -20.53 -14.94 -4.21
N GLY A 503 -19.93 -14.15 -5.10
CA GLY A 503 -20.56 -13.55 -6.29
C GLY A 503 -19.55 -13.18 -7.37
N ASP A 504 -20.05 -12.86 -8.56
CA ASP A 504 -19.23 -12.53 -9.72
C ASP A 504 -18.85 -11.05 -9.73
N PRO A 505 -17.55 -10.70 -9.61
CA PRO A 505 -17.10 -9.32 -9.72
C PRO A 505 -17.27 -8.75 -11.13
N LEU A 506 -17.51 -9.58 -12.13
CA LEU A 506 -17.65 -9.20 -13.55
C LEU A 506 -19.10 -9.34 -14.04
N GLU A 507 -20.08 -9.48 -13.14
CA GLU A 507 -21.50 -9.56 -13.51
C GLU A 507 -21.93 -8.30 -14.28
N ASP A 508 -22.81 -8.49 -15.27
CA ASP A 508 -23.35 -7.38 -16.06
C ASP A 508 -24.19 -6.44 -15.20
N GLY A 509 -23.81 -5.16 -15.16
CA GLY A 509 -24.53 -4.12 -14.44
C GLY A 509 -23.69 -3.40 -13.38
N PRO A 510 -24.31 -2.56 -12.55
CA PRO A 510 -23.63 -1.85 -11.47
C PRO A 510 -23.42 -2.78 -10.26
N VAL A 511 -22.34 -3.56 -10.28
CA VAL A 511 -21.96 -4.44 -9.16
C VAL A 511 -21.30 -3.62 -8.06
N ASP A 512 -21.77 -3.78 -6.83
CA ASP A 512 -21.05 -3.30 -5.64
C ASP A 512 -19.99 -4.35 -5.24
N LEU A 513 -18.78 -4.18 -5.77
CA LEU A 513 -17.67 -5.09 -5.50
C LEU A 513 -17.32 -5.14 -4.00
N SER A 514 -17.58 -4.08 -3.25
CA SER A 514 -17.28 -4.02 -1.81
C SER A 514 -18.23 -4.87 -0.96
N ALA A 515 -19.36 -5.28 -1.52
CA ALA A 515 -20.33 -6.17 -0.85
C ALA A 515 -19.97 -7.66 -1.00
N LEU A 516 -19.11 -8.02 -1.97
CA LEU A 516 -18.67 -9.38 -2.19
C LEU A 516 -17.80 -9.88 -1.03
N LYS A 517 -17.91 -11.18 -0.73
CA LYS A 517 -17.16 -11.85 0.32
C LYS A 517 -16.17 -12.85 -0.24
N VAL A 518 -15.00 -12.90 0.37
CA VAL A 518 -14.03 -13.96 0.15
C VAL A 518 -14.44 -15.19 0.96
N LEU A 519 -14.77 -16.27 0.27
CA LEU A 519 -15.10 -17.56 0.89
C LEU A 519 -13.84 -18.40 1.16
N ARG A 520 -12.84 -18.29 0.26
CA ARG A 520 -11.58 -19.02 0.41
C ARG A 520 -10.45 -18.30 -0.31
N THR A 521 -9.26 -18.35 0.31
CA THR A 521 -8.00 -17.91 -0.29
C THR A 521 -7.03 -19.08 -0.36
N VAL A 522 -6.46 -19.31 -1.54
CA VAL A 522 -5.54 -20.41 -1.82
C VAL A 522 -4.22 -19.87 -2.33
N VAL A 523 -3.11 -20.30 -1.74
CA VAL A 523 -1.74 -19.97 -2.14
C VAL A 523 -0.96 -21.24 -2.43
N GLY A 524 -0.45 -21.39 -3.64
CA GLY A 524 0.27 -22.60 -4.05
C GLY A 524 -0.56 -23.88 -3.89
N GLY A 525 -1.88 -23.82 -4.10
CA GLY A 525 -2.79 -24.94 -3.91
C GLY A 525 -3.17 -25.25 -2.46
N GLU A 526 -2.62 -24.53 -1.47
CA GLU A 526 -2.99 -24.68 -0.06
C GLU A 526 -3.96 -23.59 0.40
N THR A 527 -5.02 -24.00 1.10
CA THR A 527 -5.99 -23.06 1.69
C THR A 527 -5.33 -22.32 2.85
N VAL A 528 -5.22 -21.00 2.73
CA VAL A 528 -4.66 -20.11 3.77
C VAL A 528 -5.75 -19.37 4.56
N PHE A 529 -6.95 -19.27 3.99
CA PHE A 529 -8.16 -18.75 4.64
C PHE A 529 -9.40 -19.46 4.10
N GLU A 530 -10.37 -19.72 4.97
CA GLU A 530 -11.70 -20.24 4.65
C GLU A 530 -12.73 -19.63 5.61
N ASP A 531 -13.79 -19.02 5.03
CA ASP A 531 -14.95 -18.53 5.79
C ASP A 531 -15.85 -19.74 6.11
N VAL A 532 -16.02 -20.06 7.43
CA VAL A 532 -16.68 -21.29 7.92
C VAL A 532 -18.11 -20.98 8.40
#